data_805a11c9e2016cb831c8fb3807e4f85d
#
_entry.id   805a11c9e2016cb831c8fb3807e4f85d
#
_cell.length_a   1.000
_cell.length_b   1.000
_cell.length_c   1.000
_cell.angle_alpha   90.00
_cell.angle_beta   90.00
_cell.angle_gamma   90.00
#
_symmetry.space_group_name_H-M   'P 1'
#
loop_
_entity.id
_entity.type
_entity.pdbx_description
1 polymer ?
#
loop_
_entity_poly.entity_id
_entity_poly.type
_entity_poly.pdbx_seq_one_letter_code
_entity_poly.pdbx_strand_id
1 'polypeptide(L)'
;MRLKNVLIAVRDLEQAKRFYGELFGLEVALDGDENVMLTEGLVLQDKKVWEACLGEEIISHNNAAELYFEERDLGGLVEKLKAYG
;
A
#
# COMPACT_ATOMS: atom_id res chain seq x y z
N MET A 1 -9.21 -12.28 -10.33
CA MET A 1 -8.27 -11.32 -9.73
C MET A 1 -9.02 -10.33 -8.86
N ARG A 2 -8.40 -9.93 -7.77
CA ARG A 2 -9.01 -9.03 -6.79
C ARG A 2 -7.97 -8.05 -6.26
N LEU A 3 -8.33 -6.77 -6.18
CA LEU A 3 -7.48 -5.79 -5.52
C LEU A 3 -7.54 -6.07 -4.00
N LYS A 4 -6.39 -6.38 -3.41
CA LYS A 4 -6.33 -6.73 -2.00
C LYS A 4 -6.03 -5.53 -1.11
N ASN A 5 -5.02 -4.76 -1.46
CA ASN A 5 -4.58 -3.63 -0.65
C ASN A 5 -4.12 -2.48 -1.53
N VAL A 6 -4.24 -1.27 -0.98
CA VAL A 6 -3.59 -0.09 -1.51
C VAL A 6 -2.59 0.36 -0.45
N LEU A 7 -1.33 0.50 -0.82
CA LEU A 7 -0.28 0.94 0.09
C LEU A 7 0.09 2.38 -0.23
N ILE A 8 0.15 3.21 0.80
CA ILE A 8 0.56 4.61 0.69
C ILE A 8 1.74 4.85 1.63
N ALA A 9 2.81 5.43 1.08
CA ALA A 9 3.98 5.81 1.88
C ALA A 9 3.71 7.16 2.56
N VAL A 10 3.90 7.23 3.87
CA VAL A 10 3.64 8.43 4.66
C VAL A 10 4.84 8.79 5.52
N ARG A 11 4.99 10.08 5.81
CA ARG A 11 6.10 10.57 6.65
C ARG A 11 5.89 10.30 8.12
N ASP A 12 4.65 10.36 8.58
CA ASP A 12 4.28 10.25 9.98
C ASP A 12 3.09 9.32 10.10
N LEU A 13 3.35 8.07 10.53
CA LEU A 13 2.32 7.05 10.66
C LEU A 13 1.23 7.43 11.66
N GLU A 14 1.60 8.03 12.79
CA GLU A 14 0.63 8.41 13.81
C GLU A 14 -0.31 9.50 13.32
N GLN A 15 0.23 10.50 12.63
CA GLN A 15 -0.59 11.55 12.04
C GLN A 15 -1.51 11.00 10.96
N ALA A 16 -0.99 10.10 10.11
CA ALA A 16 -1.78 9.48 9.05
C ALA A 16 -2.91 8.62 9.61
N LYS A 17 -2.65 7.85 10.68
CA LYS A 17 -3.69 7.07 11.34
C LYS A 17 -4.82 7.96 11.85
N ARG A 18 -4.48 9.06 12.48
CA ARG A 18 -5.48 10.01 12.96
C ARG A 18 -6.28 10.64 11.82
N PHE A 19 -5.59 11.02 10.76
CA PHE A 19 -6.23 11.61 9.59
C PHE A 19 -7.30 10.69 9.01
N TYR A 20 -6.92 9.44 8.72
CA TYR A 20 -7.86 8.49 8.14
C TYR A 20 -8.93 8.00 9.11
N GLY A 21 -8.59 7.93 10.40
CA GLY A 21 -9.56 7.55 11.42
C GLY A 21 -10.61 8.63 11.65
N GLU A 22 -10.18 9.86 11.81
CA GLU A 22 -11.09 10.97 12.13
C GLU A 22 -11.93 11.43 10.94
N LEU A 23 -11.34 11.52 9.76
CA LEU A 23 -12.04 12.04 8.59
C LEU A 23 -12.80 10.99 7.81
N PHE A 24 -12.30 9.75 7.76
CA PHE A 24 -12.92 8.70 6.95
C PHE A 24 -13.49 7.55 7.77
N GLY A 25 -13.32 7.57 9.08
CA GLY A 25 -13.86 6.53 9.94
C GLY A 25 -13.19 5.17 9.79
N LEU A 26 -11.98 5.12 9.25
CA LEU A 26 -11.26 3.86 9.12
C LEU A 26 -10.63 3.47 10.45
N GLU A 27 -10.65 2.17 10.75
CA GLU A 27 -10.09 1.65 11.99
C GLU A 27 -8.79 0.89 11.71
N VAL A 28 -7.94 0.80 12.73
CA VAL A 28 -6.71 0.02 12.62
C VAL A 28 -7.05 -1.46 12.71
N ALA A 29 -6.76 -2.21 11.65
CA ALA A 29 -6.95 -3.66 11.63
C ALA A 29 -5.69 -4.39 12.10
N LEU A 30 -4.51 -3.87 11.74
CA LEU A 30 -3.23 -4.43 12.15
C LEU A 30 -2.25 -3.27 12.33
N ASP A 31 -1.67 -3.15 13.53
CA ASP A 31 -0.75 -2.06 13.85
C ASP A 31 0.67 -2.59 14.01
N GLY A 32 1.51 -2.35 13.01
CA GLY A 32 2.92 -2.66 13.07
C GLY A 32 3.73 -1.41 13.35
N ASP A 33 5.02 -1.57 13.67
CA ASP A 33 5.88 -0.44 13.97
C ASP A 33 6.18 0.41 12.72
N GLU A 34 6.28 -0.25 11.57
CA GLU A 34 6.69 0.39 10.32
C GLU A 34 5.57 0.51 9.31
N ASN A 35 4.49 -0.23 9.53
CA ASN A 35 3.31 -0.14 8.69
C ASN A 35 2.05 -0.38 9.52
N VAL A 36 0.93 0.12 9.02
CA VAL A 36 -0.37 0.00 9.67
C VAL A 36 -1.37 -0.38 8.60
N MET A 37 -2.13 -1.44 8.85
CA MET A 37 -3.23 -1.81 7.99
C MET A 37 -4.52 -1.28 8.56
N LEU A 38 -5.23 -0.49 7.79
CA LEU A 38 -6.54 0.03 8.16
C LEU A 38 -7.63 -0.81 7.51
N THR A 39 -8.86 -0.63 7.96
CA THR A 39 -10.02 -1.26 7.32
C THR A 39 -10.10 -0.81 5.85
N GLU A 40 -10.84 -1.54 5.05
CA GLU A 40 -10.99 -1.30 3.60
C GLU A 40 -9.70 -1.52 2.80
N GLY A 41 -8.70 -2.19 3.39
CA GLY A 41 -7.49 -2.57 2.66
C GLY A 41 -6.47 -1.46 2.45
N LEU A 42 -6.59 -0.33 3.15
CA LEU A 42 -5.59 0.72 3.06
C LEU A 42 -4.42 0.39 3.99
N VAL A 43 -3.21 0.36 3.45
CA VAL A 43 -1.99 0.12 4.22
C VAL A 43 -1.14 1.39 4.22
N LEU A 44 -0.80 1.86 5.41
CA LEU A 44 0.09 3.00 5.59
C LEU A 44 1.49 2.49 5.89
N GLN A 45 2.47 2.93 5.11
CA GLN A 45 3.86 2.48 5.23
C GLN A 45 4.74 3.67 5.57
N ASP A 46 5.67 3.49 6.52
CA ASP A 46 6.66 4.50 6.82
C ASP A 46 7.49 4.79 5.56
N LYS A 47 7.58 6.06 5.18
CA LYS A 47 8.25 6.48 3.96
C LYS A 47 9.73 6.07 3.93
N LYS A 48 10.45 6.27 5.04
CA LYS A 48 11.88 5.96 5.11
C LYS A 48 12.15 4.47 5.00
N VAL A 49 11.31 3.65 5.62
CA VAL A 49 11.43 2.20 5.54
C VAL A 49 11.16 1.74 4.11
N TRP A 50 10.15 2.30 3.46
CA TRP A 50 9.80 1.97 2.09
C TRP A 50 10.92 2.34 1.12
N GLU A 51 11.52 3.53 1.30
CA GLU A 51 12.66 3.97 0.50
C GLU A 51 13.84 3.02 0.63
N ALA A 52 14.11 2.55 1.86
CA ALA A 52 15.19 1.59 2.10
C ALA A 52 14.93 0.26 1.39
N CYS A 53 13.68 -0.22 1.37
CA CYS A 53 13.32 -1.46 0.69
C CYS A 53 13.44 -1.35 -0.83
N LEU A 54 13.03 -0.22 -1.40
CA LEU A 54 13.06 -0.01 -2.86
C LEU A 54 14.44 0.39 -3.35
N GLY A 55 15.26 0.97 -2.48
CA GLY A 55 16.56 1.50 -2.88
C GLY A 55 16.46 2.81 -3.66
N GLU A 56 15.31 3.50 -3.57
CA GLU A 56 15.10 4.77 -4.25
C GLU A 56 14.22 5.69 -3.43
N GLU A 57 14.29 6.98 -3.71
CA GLU A 57 13.52 8.00 -3.01
C GLU A 57 12.05 7.97 -3.39
N ILE A 58 11.18 8.15 -2.39
CA ILE A 58 9.75 8.31 -2.59
C ILE A 58 9.44 9.79 -2.81
N ILE A 59 8.86 10.09 -3.95
CA ILE A 59 8.50 11.46 -4.33
C ILE A 59 6.98 11.56 -4.29
N SER A 60 6.45 12.50 -3.49
CA SER A 60 5.01 12.72 -3.40
C SER A 60 4.40 12.95 -4.78
N HIS A 61 3.22 12.39 -5.00
CA HIS A 61 2.48 12.46 -6.27
C HIS A 61 3.16 11.72 -7.43
N ASN A 62 4.16 10.89 -7.15
CA ASN A 62 4.83 10.08 -8.17
C ASN A 62 4.81 8.61 -7.83
N ASN A 63 5.62 8.17 -6.85
CA ASN A 63 5.76 6.75 -6.50
C ASN A 63 5.42 6.46 -5.05
N ALA A 64 4.53 7.24 -4.45
CA ALA A 64 4.16 7.13 -3.04
C ALA A 64 3.10 6.07 -2.76
N ALA A 65 2.58 5.41 -3.76
CA ALA A 65 1.53 4.40 -3.59
C ALA A 65 1.83 3.14 -4.40
N GLU A 66 1.26 2.02 -3.93
CA GLU A 66 1.40 0.73 -4.59
C GLU A 66 0.10 -0.06 -4.46
N LEU A 67 -0.27 -0.77 -5.53
CA LEU A 67 -1.47 -1.60 -5.55
C LEU A 67 -1.09 -3.07 -5.41
N TYR A 68 -1.80 -3.78 -4.54
CA TYR A 68 -1.61 -5.21 -4.34
C TYR A 68 -2.84 -5.97 -4.81
N PHE A 69 -2.63 -6.88 -5.76
CA PHE A 69 -3.67 -7.73 -6.28
C PHE A 69 -3.47 -9.17 -5.84
N GLU A 70 -4.57 -9.88 -5.68
CA GLU A 70 -4.59 -11.29 -5.35
C GLU A 70 -5.10 -12.05 -6.57
N GLU A 71 -4.32 -13.01 -7.04
CA GLU A 71 -4.68 -13.83 -8.20
C GLU A 71 -4.33 -15.28 -7.95
N ARG A 72 -5.31 -16.18 -8.16
CA ARG A 72 -5.12 -17.61 -7.95
C ARG A 72 -4.32 -18.28 -9.07
N ASP A 73 -4.46 -17.76 -10.28
CA ASP A 73 -3.78 -18.30 -11.45
C ASP A 73 -2.73 -17.33 -11.96
N LEU A 74 -1.58 -17.32 -11.29
CA LEU A 74 -0.48 -16.41 -11.66
C LEU A 74 0.09 -16.74 -13.02
N GLY A 75 0.15 -18.03 -13.38
CA GLY A 75 0.63 -18.45 -14.70
C GLY A 75 -0.24 -17.90 -15.82
N GLY A 76 -1.56 -17.99 -15.65
CA GLY A 76 -2.52 -17.46 -16.61
C GLY A 76 -2.43 -15.95 -16.72
N LEU A 77 -2.23 -15.26 -15.60
CA LEU A 77 -2.07 -13.81 -15.59
C LEU A 77 -0.79 -13.39 -16.35
N VAL A 78 0.31 -14.10 -16.13
CA VAL A 78 1.57 -13.81 -16.82
C VAL A 78 1.40 -13.94 -18.34
N GLU A 79 0.70 -14.99 -18.78
CA GLU A 79 0.42 -15.17 -20.22
C GLU A 79 -0.43 -14.04 -20.79
N LYS A 80 -1.44 -13.59 -20.05
CA LYS A 80 -2.26 -12.45 -20.46
C LYS A 80 -1.44 -11.17 -20.57
N LEU A 81 -0.53 -10.94 -19.62
CA LEU A 81 0.33 -9.77 -19.64
C LEU A 81 1.28 -9.79 -20.84
N LYS A 82 1.85 -10.96 -21.15
CA LYS A 82 2.72 -11.10 -22.34
C LYS A 82 1.95 -10.83 -23.62
N ALA A 83 0.73 -11.32 -23.73
CA ALA A 83 -0.11 -11.11 -24.90
C ALA A 83 -0.52 -9.64 -25.07
N TYR A 84 -0.66 -8.94 -23.96
CA TYR A 84 -1.05 -7.55 -23.98
C TYR A 84 0.08 -6.62 -24.45
N GLY A 85 1.30 -7.06 -24.23
CA GLY A 85 2.48 -6.29 -24.60
C GLY A 85 3.03 -5.53 -23.43
#